data_9e8fcef01dd22bc4c8757ca74e529c58
#
_entry.id   9e8fcef01dd22bc4c8757ca74e529c58
#
_cell.length_a   1.000
_cell.length_b   1.000
_cell.length_c   1.000
_cell.angle_alpha   90.00
_cell.angle_beta   90.00
_cell.angle_gamma   90.00
#
_symmetry.space_group_name_H-M   'P 1'
#
loop_
_entity.id
_entity.type
_entity.pdbx_description
1 polymer ?
#
loop_
_entity_poly.entity_id
_entity_poly.type
_entity_poly.pdbx_seq_one_letter_code
_entity_poly.pdbx_strand_id
1 'polypeptide(L)'
;MKENQPAKKKKKPVDPSRSLIVIGGGAAGLMAAVQAAKTGVFVTLLEHNEKTGRKIAVTGNGRCNLTNLDQYEGAYRGTHPEFVRETFEQFSVKDTLDFFEEIGILTTERKGWLYPRSGQAKCVPELLEMKARSLKVKIKTLEHVKKIFFSDNLWNVQTETWTYQGGAVILAGGSKASAVAGADGSCYALASELGHQIIKPIPALTGLKCQNSSLSLWAGVRTEAAVQLFINGSPSGKETGEVQLTEYGISGIPVFQLSRYAARALAEKKQVQLSVNFLPEYTEETLKRLMKKRKELCPYKTEEELFAGLLPDRLVRLLMKQKDLLRSAVDFKLTVKDSLGFDLAQVCSGGVATDEINPSTLESRLHRGLYFAGELLDIDGACGGYNLQWAWSSGFVAGKCAAQSSIGEREKRI
;
A
#
# COMPACT_ATOMS: atom_id res chain seq x y z
N MET A 1 45.94 46.12 11.64
CA MET A 1 45.73 44.75 12.17
C MET A 1 44.88 44.00 11.14
N LYS A 2 45.47 43.01 10.44
CA LYS A 2 44.75 42.17 9.50
C LYS A 2 44.26 40.95 10.31
N GLU A 3 42.95 40.81 10.50
CA GLU A 3 42.35 39.62 11.13
C GLU A 3 42.58 38.41 10.23
N ASN A 4 43.27 37.42 10.75
CA ASN A 4 43.44 36.10 10.14
C ASN A 4 42.09 35.36 10.18
N GLN A 5 41.37 35.30 9.07
CA GLN A 5 40.25 34.38 8.95
C GLN A 5 40.77 32.94 8.95
N PRO A 6 40.21 32.04 9.81
CA PRO A 6 40.66 30.66 9.85
C PRO A 6 40.32 29.97 8.51
N ALA A 7 41.33 29.34 7.91
CA ALA A 7 41.19 28.60 6.68
C ALA A 7 40.07 27.53 6.79
N LYS A 8 39.06 27.58 5.96
CA LYS A 8 38.00 26.55 5.83
C LYS A 8 38.68 25.22 5.53
N LYS A 9 38.71 24.29 6.52
CA LYS A 9 39.18 22.92 6.32
C LYS A 9 38.40 22.29 5.15
N LYS A 10 39.08 21.98 4.05
CA LYS A 10 38.50 21.23 2.94
C LYS A 10 38.00 19.89 3.50
N LYS A 11 36.69 19.64 3.42
CA LYS A 11 36.12 18.34 3.78
C LYS A 11 36.77 17.26 2.90
N LYS A 12 37.30 16.20 3.51
CA LYS A 12 37.80 15.04 2.75
C LYS A 12 36.66 14.50 1.88
N PRO A 13 36.93 14.13 0.61
CA PRO A 13 35.91 13.48 -0.21
C PRO A 13 35.37 12.25 0.49
N VAL A 14 34.08 12.03 0.39
CA VAL A 14 33.42 10.84 0.93
C VAL A 14 33.87 9.63 0.12
N ASP A 15 34.33 8.58 0.79
CA ASP A 15 34.64 7.31 0.14
C ASP A 15 33.34 6.67 -0.38
N PRO A 16 33.18 6.48 -1.70
CA PRO A 16 31.93 5.93 -2.26
C PRO A 16 31.61 4.53 -1.74
N SER A 17 32.61 3.71 -1.39
CA SER A 17 32.38 2.36 -0.84
C SER A 17 31.66 2.38 0.52
N ARG A 18 31.70 3.52 1.21
CA ARG A 18 31.03 3.78 2.49
C ARG A 18 29.76 4.61 2.35
N SER A 19 29.24 4.73 1.17
CA SER A 19 28.00 5.46 0.90
C SER A 19 26.89 4.50 0.47
N LEU A 20 25.68 4.85 0.83
CA LEU A 20 24.46 4.15 0.48
C LEU A 20 23.58 5.04 -0.37
N ILE A 21 23.03 4.47 -1.45
CA ILE A 21 22.06 5.14 -2.30
C ILE A 21 20.68 4.54 -2.05
N VAL A 22 19.71 5.38 -1.74
CA VAL A 22 18.29 4.99 -1.61
C VAL A 22 17.53 5.58 -2.78
N ILE A 23 16.82 4.75 -3.53
CA ILE A 23 16.02 5.15 -4.70
C ILE A 23 14.55 5.13 -4.32
N GLY A 24 13.91 6.30 -4.34
CA GLY A 24 12.53 6.55 -3.94
C GLY A 24 12.41 7.16 -2.54
N GLY A 25 11.85 8.37 -2.49
CA GLY A 25 11.58 9.13 -1.26
C GLY A 25 10.20 8.86 -0.65
N GLY A 26 9.63 7.65 -0.85
CA GLY A 26 8.40 7.19 -0.24
C GLY A 26 8.56 6.72 1.21
N ALA A 27 7.55 6.02 1.73
CA ALA A 27 7.53 5.51 3.10
C ALA A 27 8.74 4.61 3.41
N ALA A 28 8.96 3.59 2.60
CA ALA A 28 10.06 2.65 2.81
C ALA A 28 11.44 3.33 2.64
N GLY A 29 11.59 4.16 1.61
CA GLY A 29 12.87 4.81 1.33
C GLY A 29 13.27 5.86 2.38
N LEU A 30 12.33 6.66 2.87
CA LEU A 30 12.61 7.61 3.97
C LEU A 30 12.99 6.86 5.25
N MET A 31 12.26 5.78 5.59
CA MET A 31 12.60 4.94 6.73
C MET A 31 13.99 4.31 6.58
N ALA A 32 14.29 3.73 5.40
CA ALA A 32 15.59 3.13 5.11
C ALA A 32 16.73 4.16 5.22
N ALA A 33 16.54 5.34 4.67
CA ALA A 33 17.54 6.41 4.73
C ALA A 33 17.81 6.88 6.16
N VAL A 34 16.77 7.01 6.99
CA VAL A 34 16.91 7.38 8.40
C VAL A 34 17.68 6.30 9.17
N GLN A 35 17.31 5.02 9.01
CA GLN A 35 17.94 3.93 9.74
C GLN A 35 19.41 3.73 9.31
N ALA A 36 19.69 3.78 8.02
CA ALA A 36 21.05 3.71 7.54
C ALA A 36 21.92 4.88 8.08
N ALA A 37 21.39 6.10 8.04
CA ALA A 37 22.14 7.28 8.51
C ALA A 37 22.41 7.26 10.04
N LYS A 38 21.56 6.60 10.85
CA LYS A 38 21.81 6.38 12.29
C LYS A 38 23.10 5.61 12.56
N THR A 39 23.58 4.77 11.63
CA THR A 39 24.85 4.03 11.75
C THR A 39 26.09 4.85 11.40
N GLY A 40 25.92 6.09 10.91
CA GLY A 40 26.99 6.96 10.45
C GLY A 40 27.46 6.77 9.00
N VAL A 41 26.75 5.93 8.22
CA VAL A 41 26.98 5.78 6.78
C VAL A 41 26.50 7.03 6.05
N PHE A 42 27.19 7.42 4.97
CA PHE A 42 26.73 8.50 4.10
C PHE A 42 25.57 8.03 3.22
N VAL A 43 24.42 8.65 3.40
CA VAL A 43 23.22 8.29 2.64
C VAL A 43 22.86 9.38 1.66
N THR A 44 22.63 8.97 0.39
CA THR A 44 22.02 9.81 -0.64
C THR A 44 20.68 9.20 -1.01
N LEU A 45 19.59 9.95 -0.83
CA LEU A 45 18.24 9.56 -1.23
C LEU A 45 17.89 10.29 -2.51
N LEU A 46 17.51 9.54 -3.55
CA LEU A 46 17.10 10.03 -4.85
C LEU A 46 15.57 9.93 -4.98
N GLU A 47 14.94 11.06 -5.25
CA GLU A 47 13.49 11.16 -5.47
C GLU A 47 13.24 11.85 -6.80
N HIS A 48 12.40 11.29 -7.65
CA HIS A 48 12.15 11.87 -8.95
C HIS A 48 11.17 13.06 -8.94
N ASN A 49 10.32 13.16 -7.92
CA ASN A 49 9.44 14.30 -7.72
C ASN A 49 10.18 15.48 -7.03
N GLU A 50 9.53 16.64 -7.00
CA GLU A 50 10.01 17.82 -6.27
C GLU A 50 10.00 17.62 -4.74
N LYS A 51 9.16 16.71 -4.20
CA LYS A 51 8.98 16.45 -2.78
C LYS A 51 8.92 14.97 -2.48
N THR A 52 9.52 14.58 -1.37
CA THR A 52 9.41 13.24 -0.81
C THR A 52 8.00 12.97 -0.25
N GLY A 53 7.64 11.70 -0.10
CA GLY A 53 6.45 11.25 0.63
C GLY A 53 5.10 11.65 0.04
N ARG A 54 5.00 11.99 -1.24
CA ARG A 54 3.76 12.46 -1.87
C ARG A 54 2.61 11.48 -1.70
N LYS A 55 2.84 10.16 -1.87
CA LYS A 55 1.82 9.14 -1.67
C LYS A 55 1.38 9.05 -0.20
N ILE A 56 2.31 9.20 0.75
CA ILE A 56 1.98 9.19 2.20
C ILE A 56 0.96 10.30 2.51
N ALA A 57 1.20 11.51 2.01
CA ALA A 57 0.39 12.71 2.30
C ALA A 57 -1.08 12.60 1.85
N VAL A 58 -1.42 11.67 0.96
CA VAL A 58 -2.81 11.44 0.49
C VAL A 58 -3.44 10.16 1.02
N THR A 59 -2.70 9.34 1.77
CA THR A 59 -3.24 8.09 2.35
C THR A 59 -4.31 8.35 3.41
N GLY A 60 -5.20 7.36 3.60
CA GLY A 60 -6.25 7.43 4.63
C GLY A 60 -7.15 8.67 4.51
N ASN A 61 -7.50 9.08 3.29
CA ASN A 61 -8.25 10.31 3.02
C ASN A 61 -7.61 11.56 3.67
N GLY A 62 -6.29 11.70 3.53
CA GLY A 62 -5.52 12.81 4.08
C GLY A 62 -5.21 12.71 5.58
N ARG A 63 -5.46 11.56 6.20
CA ARG A 63 -5.19 11.33 7.64
C ARG A 63 -3.97 10.46 7.91
N CYS A 64 -3.53 9.63 6.96
CA CYS A 64 -2.46 8.64 7.04
C CYS A 64 -2.71 7.56 8.10
N ASN A 65 -3.25 6.42 7.71
CA ASN A 65 -3.33 5.26 8.59
C ASN A 65 -1.94 4.61 8.70
N LEU A 66 -1.18 4.97 9.74
CA LEU A 66 0.23 4.60 9.93
C LEU A 66 0.43 3.09 10.06
N THR A 67 -0.44 2.43 10.79
CA THR A 67 -0.38 0.99 11.08
C THR A 67 -1.69 0.49 11.67
N ASN A 68 -1.74 -0.79 11.99
CA ASN A 68 -2.85 -1.45 12.65
C ASN A 68 -2.35 -2.23 13.87
N LEU A 69 -3.08 -2.16 14.99
CA LEU A 69 -2.78 -2.98 16.18
C LEU A 69 -3.12 -4.45 15.98
N ASP A 70 -4.15 -4.72 15.16
CA ASP A 70 -4.60 -6.07 14.86
C ASP A 70 -3.76 -6.65 13.71
N GLN A 71 -2.72 -7.41 14.07
CA GLN A 71 -1.88 -8.14 13.12
C GLN A 71 -2.34 -9.60 13.08
N TYR A 72 -2.96 -10.01 11.99
CA TYR A 72 -3.47 -11.37 11.80
C TYR A 72 -2.81 -12.06 10.60
N GLU A 73 -2.77 -13.38 10.66
CA GLU A 73 -2.35 -14.20 9.52
C GLU A 73 -3.27 -13.95 8.33
N GLY A 74 -2.72 -13.70 7.16
CA GLY A 74 -3.50 -13.31 5.97
C GLY A 74 -3.76 -11.81 5.83
N ALA A 75 -3.31 -10.95 6.77
CA ALA A 75 -3.30 -9.52 6.56
C ALA A 75 -2.37 -9.12 5.41
N TYR A 76 -1.34 -9.92 5.16
CA TYR A 76 -0.40 -9.75 4.06
C TYR A 76 -0.59 -10.85 3.01
N ARG A 77 -0.37 -10.50 1.77
CA ARG A 77 -0.64 -11.31 0.59
C ARG A 77 0.49 -11.13 -0.41
N GLY A 78 0.70 -12.13 -1.25
CA GLY A 78 1.75 -12.20 -2.26
C GLY A 78 1.85 -13.63 -2.74
N THR A 79 2.89 -13.96 -3.49
CA THR A 79 3.22 -15.36 -3.83
C THR A 79 3.70 -16.11 -2.58
N HIS A 80 4.47 -15.43 -1.72
CA HIS A 80 5.02 -15.95 -0.46
C HIS A 80 4.69 -14.98 0.68
N PRO A 81 3.45 -14.94 1.22
CA PRO A 81 3.04 -13.98 2.23
C PRO A 81 3.78 -14.16 3.56
N GLU A 82 4.28 -15.36 3.88
CA GLU A 82 5.11 -15.66 5.05
C GLU A 82 6.43 -14.89 5.07
N PHE A 83 6.86 -14.36 3.94
CA PHE A 83 8.07 -13.55 3.78
C PHE A 83 8.14 -12.37 4.76
N VAL A 84 7.00 -11.82 5.14
CA VAL A 84 6.94 -10.66 6.05
C VAL A 84 7.35 -10.98 7.48
N ARG A 85 7.30 -12.25 7.91
CA ARG A 85 7.49 -12.67 9.30
C ARG A 85 8.83 -12.23 9.85
N GLU A 86 9.94 -12.60 9.18
CA GLU A 86 11.29 -12.26 9.64
C GLU A 86 11.55 -10.74 9.67
N THR A 87 10.90 -10.00 8.78
CA THR A 87 10.96 -8.54 8.77
C THR A 87 10.24 -7.95 9.99
N PHE A 88 9.04 -8.46 10.35
CA PHE A 88 8.27 -7.97 11.49
C PHE A 88 8.85 -8.38 12.84
N GLU A 89 9.57 -9.50 12.92
CA GLU A 89 10.34 -9.87 14.11
C GLU A 89 11.45 -8.86 14.41
N GLN A 90 11.99 -8.18 13.39
CA GLN A 90 13.03 -7.16 13.55
C GLN A 90 12.48 -5.76 13.74
N PHE A 91 11.29 -5.46 13.22
CA PHE A 91 10.63 -4.16 13.37
C PHE A 91 9.11 -4.32 13.38
N SER A 92 8.57 -4.40 14.56
CA SER A 92 7.16 -4.65 14.85
C SER A 92 6.30 -3.39 14.77
N VAL A 93 4.98 -3.54 15.00
CA VAL A 93 4.06 -2.41 15.21
C VAL A 93 4.50 -1.55 16.39
N LYS A 94 4.94 -2.19 17.50
CA LYS A 94 5.44 -1.44 18.66
C LYS A 94 6.63 -0.57 18.29
N ASP A 95 7.61 -1.14 17.58
CA ASP A 95 8.80 -0.39 17.13
C ASP A 95 8.43 0.75 16.17
N THR A 96 7.39 0.55 15.37
CA THR A 96 6.82 1.60 14.50
C THR A 96 6.28 2.77 15.33
N LEU A 97 5.52 2.48 16.38
CA LEU A 97 4.97 3.52 17.26
C LEU A 97 6.07 4.27 18.00
N ASP A 98 7.02 3.52 18.60
CA ASP A 98 8.16 4.08 19.30
C ASP A 98 9.00 4.99 18.36
N PHE A 99 9.21 4.56 17.12
CA PHE A 99 9.91 5.37 16.12
C PHE A 99 9.16 6.65 15.75
N PHE A 100 7.84 6.57 15.54
CA PHE A 100 7.06 7.76 15.20
C PHE A 100 6.98 8.74 16.39
N GLU A 101 6.92 8.24 17.62
CA GLU A 101 7.01 9.07 18.82
C GLU A 101 8.41 9.74 18.93
N GLU A 102 9.51 9.01 18.64
CA GLU A 102 10.89 9.56 18.59
C GLU A 102 11.00 10.75 17.65
N ILE A 103 10.29 10.73 16.53
CA ILE A 103 10.31 11.83 15.55
C ILE A 103 9.21 12.89 15.78
N GLY A 104 8.46 12.78 16.88
CA GLY A 104 7.47 13.78 17.31
C GLY A 104 6.05 13.55 16.79
N ILE A 105 5.70 12.34 16.32
CA ILE A 105 4.35 11.99 15.91
C ILE A 105 3.66 11.20 17.03
N LEU A 106 2.75 11.85 17.75
CA LEU A 106 1.82 11.15 18.62
C LEU A 106 0.71 10.52 17.80
N THR A 107 0.28 9.33 18.19
CA THR A 107 -0.77 8.58 17.50
C THR A 107 -2.11 8.63 18.23
N THR A 108 -3.19 8.37 17.51
CA THR A 108 -4.54 8.13 18.02
C THR A 108 -5.10 6.87 17.38
N GLU A 109 -5.76 6.06 18.17
CA GLU A 109 -6.35 4.79 17.75
C GLU A 109 -7.83 4.97 17.42
N ARG A 110 -8.30 4.26 16.37
CA ARG A 110 -9.71 4.13 15.98
C ARG A 110 -9.97 2.71 15.50
N LYS A 111 -10.56 1.86 16.31
CA LYS A 111 -10.87 0.46 15.98
C LYS A 111 -9.63 -0.32 15.49
N GLY A 112 -8.53 -0.21 16.22
CA GLY A 112 -7.25 -0.82 15.89
C GLY A 112 -6.40 -0.05 14.88
N TRP A 113 -6.97 0.89 14.14
CA TRP A 113 -6.27 1.70 13.14
C TRP A 113 -5.60 2.91 13.80
N LEU A 114 -4.33 3.13 13.49
CA LEU A 114 -3.52 4.17 14.10
C LEU A 114 -3.22 5.31 13.12
N TYR A 115 -3.52 6.52 13.58
CA TYR A 115 -3.36 7.74 12.82
C TYR A 115 -2.50 8.76 13.59
N PRO A 116 -1.81 9.69 12.91
CA PRO A 116 -1.28 10.86 13.59
C PRO A 116 -2.41 11.58 14.36
N ARG A 117 -2.15 11.96 15.61
CA ARG A 117 -3.15 12.68 16.44
C ARG A 117 -3.63 13.98 15.79
N SER A 118 -2.78 14.61 15.00
CA SER A 118 -3.14 15.81 14.22
C SER A 118 -4.22 15.55 13.16
N GLY A 119 -4.44 14.28 12.77
CA GLY A 119 -5.33 13.92 11.68
C GLY A 119 -4.87 14.40 10.30
N GLN A 120 -3.60 14.78 10.15
CA GLN A 120 -3.04 15.32 8.92
C GLN A 120 -1.94 14.42 8.37
N ALA A 121 -2.19 13.75 7.24
CA ALA A 121 -1.23 12.85 6.61
C ALA A 121 0.10 13.54 6.24
N LYS A 122 0.07 14.82 5.89
CA LYS A 122 1.24 15.59 5.44
C LYS A 122 2.32 15.72 6.52
N CYS A 123 1.99 15.67 7.80
CA CYS A 123 3.00 15.76 8.87
C CYS A 123 3.95 14.56 8.87
N VAL A 124 3.52 13.40 8.38
CA VAL A 124 4.33 12.18 8.40
C VAL A 124 5.57 12.29 7.50
N PRO A 125 5.45 12.57 6.19
CA PRO A 125 6.63 12.74 5.35
C PRO A 125 7.47 13.96 5.74
N GLU A 126 6.85 15.04 6.21
CA GLU A 126 7.58 16.25 6.67
C GLU A 126 8.51 15.92 7.85
N LEU A 127 8.02 15.23 8.88
CA LEU A 127 8.82 14.87 10.05
C LEU A 127 9.86 13.79 9.74
N LEU A 128 9.54 12.82 8.87
CA LEU A 128 10.51 11.85 8.36
C LEU A 128 11.65 12.54 7.59
N GLU A 129 11.34 13.49 6.73
CA GLU A 129 12.34 14.25 5.99
C GLU A 129 13.19 15.13 6.92
N MET A 130 12.58 15.80 7.90
CA MET A 130 13.30 16.56 8.92
C MET A 130 14.28 15.67 9.70
N LYS A 131 13.86 14.47 10.11
CA LYS A 131 14.72 13.48 10.76
C LYS A 131 15.87 13.05 9.86
N ALA A 132 15.60 12.71 8.60
CA ALA A 132 16.62 12.34 7.63
C ALA A 132 17.67 13.46 7.44
N ARG A 133 17.22 14.71 7.28
CA ARG A 133 18.10 15.88 7.15
C ARG A 133 18.93 16.13 8.44
N SER A 134 18.35 15.95 9.63
CA SER A 134 19.08 16.08 10.90
C SER A 134 20.22 15.07 11.02
N LEU A 135 20.08 13.88 10.41
CA LEU A 135 21.09 12.84 10.29
C LEU A 135 22.02 13.03 9.08
N LYS A 136 21.94 14.17 8.38
CA LYS A 136 22.78 14.55 7.23
C LYS A 136 22.55 13.70 5.98
N VAL A 137 21.39 13.06 5.84
CA VAL A 137 20.99 12.42 4.59
C VAL A 137 20.96 13.47 3.47
N LYS A 138 21.61 13.17 2.34
CA LYS A 138 21.52 14.01 1.14
C LYS A 138 20.26 13.64 0.37
N ILE A 139 19.21 14.43 0.51
CA ILE A 139 17.99 14.27 -0.30
C ILE A 139 18.14 15.04 -1.58
N LYS A 140 18.05 14.33 -2.69
CA LYS A 140 18.11 14.84 -4.07
C LYS A 140 16.75 14.60 -4.71
N THR A 141 16.02 15.67 -4.96
CA THR A 141 14.75 15.68 -5.68
C THR A 141 14.94 15.97 -7.15
N LEU A 142 13.93 15.65 -7.98
CA LEU A 142 14.00 15.77 -9.44
C LEU A 142 15.10 14.88 -10.08
N GLU A 143 15.42 13.77 -9.42
CA GLU A 143 16.42 12.80 -9.86
C GLU A 143 15.75 11.50 -10.32
N HIS A 144 15.49 11.42 -11.61
CA HIS A 144 14.88 10.23 -12.20
C HIS A 144 15.98 9.21 -12.57
N VAL A 145 16.01 8.08 -11.87
CA VAL A 145 16.98 6.99 -12.11
C VAL A 145 16.61 6.26 -13.40
N LYS A 146 17.59 6.15 -14.29
CA LYS A 146 17.45 5.50 -15.62
C LYS A 146 18.12 4.13 -15.68
N LYS A 147 19.21 3.94 -14.92
CA LYS A 147 19.97 2.70 -14.96
C LYS A 147 20.71 2.47 -13.64
N ILE A 148 20.85 1.21 -13.29
CA ILE A 148 21.63 0.73 -12.13
C ILE A 148 22.55 -0.36 -12.63
N PHE A 149 23.84 -0.31 -12.28
CA PHE A 149 24.81 -1.34 -12.65
C PHE A 149 25.96 -1.38 -11.65
N PHE A 150 26.62 -2.53 -11.58
CA PHE A 150 27.79 -2.74 -10.71
C PHE A 150 29.07 -2.73 -11.57
N SER A 151 30.01 -1.84 -11.23
CA SER A 151 31.35 -1.82 -11.83
C SER A 151 32.36 -1.23 -10.85
N ASP A 152 33.61 -1.61 -10.96
CA ASP A 152 34.73 -1.13 -10.13
C ASP A 152 34.46 -1.29 -8.63
N ASN A 153 33.82 -2.40 -8.24
CA ASN A 153 33.39 -2.74 -6.88
C ASN A 153 32.40 -1.72 -6.26
N LEU A 154 31.69 -0.94 -7.08
CA LEU A 154 30.69 0.03 -6.68
C LEU A 154 29.40 -0.16 -7.47
N TRP A 155 28.30 0.13 -6.81
CA TRP A 155 27.02 0.35 -7.44
C TRP A 155 26.99 1.75 -8.07
N ASN A 156 26.60 1.81 -9.33
CA ASN A 156 26.42 3.04 -10.08
C ASN A 156 24.93 3.24 -10.36
N VAL A 157 24.41 4.39 -9.96
CA VAL A 157 23.01 4.78 -10.17
C VAL A 157 23.00 6.00 -11.07
N GLN A 158 22.62 5.80 -12.32
CA GLN A 158 22.59 6.83 -13.35
C GLN A 158 21.21 7.48 -13.42
N THR A 159 21.17 8.80 -13.27
CA THR A 159 20.00 9.65 -13.52
C THR A 159 20.14 10.37 -14.88
N GLU A 160 19.21 11.24 -15.20
CA GLU A 160 19.34 12.10 -16.39
C GLU A 160 20.50 13.10 -16.29
N THR A 161 20.86 13.49 -15.07
CA THR A 161 21.78 14.61 -14.80
C THR A 161 23.12 14.14 -14.25
N TRP A 162 23.17 13.00 -13.55
CA TRP A 162 24.33 12.58 -12.81
C TRP A 162 24.46 11.06 -12.68
N THR A 163 25.65 10.58 -12.32
CA THR A 163 25.88 9.20 -11.87
C THR A 163 26.34 9.22 -10.41
N TYR A 164 25.57 8.59 -9.54
CA TYR A 164 25.86 8.41 -8.13
C TYR A 164 26.54 7.06 -7.91
N GLN A 165 27.52 7.01 -7.00
CA GLN A 165 28.25 5.78 -6.66
C GLN A 165 28.09 5.45 -5.20
N GLY A 166 27.93 4.17 -4.87
CA GLY A 166 27.79 3.68 -3.52
C GLY A 166 28.22 2.23 -3.33
N GLY A 167 28.55 1.84 -2.10
CA GLY A 167 28.83 0.46 -1.73
C GLY A 167 27.57 -0.41 -1.73
N ALA A 168 26.41 0.20 -1.52
CA ALA A 168 25.12 -0.48 -1.59
C ALA A 168 24.01 0.43 -2.15
N VAL A 169 22.93 -0.21 -2.63
CA VAL A 169 21.74 0.46 -3.17
C VAL A 169 20.48 -0.17 -2.58
N ILE A 170 19.52 0.68 -2.21
CA ILE A 170 18.17 0.24 -1.81
C ILE A 170 17.16 0.73 -2.85
N LEU A 171 16.44 -0.20 -3.48
CA LEU A 171 15.29 0.08 -4.33
C LEU A 171 14.02 0.17 -3.49
N ALA A 172 13.46 1.36 -3.35
CA ALA A 172 12.26 1.66 -2.56
C ALA A 172 11.29 2.57 -3.31
N GLY A 173 11.23 2.45 -4.65
CA GLY A 173 10.42 3.32 -5.53
C GLY A 173 8.92 3.05 -5.50
N GLY A 174 8.47 2.08 -4.70
CA GLY A 174 7.05 1.76 -4.56
C GLY A 174 6.46 1.07 -5.79
N SER A 175 5.14 1.18 -5.96
CA SER A 175 4.37 0.51 -7.00
C SER A 175 3.80 1.49 -8.02
N LYS A 176 3.04 0.93 -8.97
CA LYS A 176 2.30 1.68 -10.00
C LYS A 176 0.93 2.20 -9.52
N ALA A 177 0.53 1.91 -8.30
CA ALA A 177 -0.77 2.31 -7.76
C ALA A 177 -0.78 3.75 -7.24
N SER A 178 -1.86 4.47 -7.50
CA SER A 178 -2.20 5.85 -7.16
C SER A 178 -1.98 6.84 -8.30
N ALA A 179 -2.89 7.81 -8.44
CA ALA A 179 -2.74 8.94 -9.36
C ALA A 179 -1.66 9.95 -8.96
N VAL A 180 -0.94 9.70 -7.86
CA VAL A 180 0.14 10.56 -7.40
C VAL A 180 1.31 10.44 -8.36
N ALA A 181 1.78 11.56 -8.90
CA ALA A 181 2.95 11.56 -9.76
C ALA A 181 4.12 10.85 -9.06
N GLY A 182 4.73 9.91 -9.76
CA GLY A 182 5.79 9.09 -9.25
C GLY A 182 5.43 7.66 -8.87
N ALA A 183 4.18 7.33 -8.84
CA ALA A 183 3.72 5.94 -8.78
C ALA A 183 3.66 5.35 -10.20
N ASP A 184 4.77 5.34 -10.91
CA ASP A 184 4.87 4.96 -12.33
C ASP A 184 5.36 3.52 -12.55
N GLY A 185 5.86 2.87 -11.49
CA GLY A 185 6.42 1.52 -11.56
C GLY A 185 7.79 1.44 -12.26
N SER A 186 8.49 2.56 -12.44
CA SER A 186 9.81 2.60 -13.06
C SER A 186 10.83 1.68 -12.39
N CYS A 187 10.75 1.51 -11.07
CA CYS A 187 11.62 0.61 -10.33
C CYS A 187 11.40 -0.89 -10.66
N TYR A 188 10.26 -1.28 -11.23
CA TYR A 188 10.08 -2.65 -11.74
C TYR A 188 10.98 -2.92 -12.95
N ALA A 189 11.12 -1.93 -13.86
CA ALA A 189 12.02 -2.04 -15.00
C ALA A 189 13.47 -2.13 -14.53
N LEU A 190 13.90 -1.28 -13.57
CA LEU A 190 15.25 -1.32 -13.00
C LEU A 190 15.56 -2.68 -12.35
N ALA A 191 14.63 -3.25 -11.60
CA ALA A 191 14.80 -4.57 -11.01
C ALA A 191 14.87 -5.68 -12.07
N SER A 192 14.02 -5.60 -13.11
CA SER A 192 14.01 -6.58 -14.21
C SER A 192 15.30 -6.52 -15.04
N GLU A 193 15.87 -5.33 -15.29
CA GLU A 193 17.16 -5.18 -15.98
C GLU A 193 18.32 -5.79 -15.18
N LEU A 194 18.19 -5.87 -13.86
CA LEU A 194 19.11 -6.58 -12.97
C LEU A 194 18.81 -8.07 -12.85
N GLY A 195 17.88 -8.62 -13.63
CA GLY A 195 17.57 -10.03 -13.69
C GLY A 195 16.52 -10.51 -12.69
N HIS A 196 15.92 -9.61 -11.91
CA HIS A 196 14.85 -9.99 -10.98
C HIS A 196 13.54 -10.26 -11.70
N GLN A 197 12.87 -11.33 -11.30
CA GLN A 197 11.53 -11.67 -11.77
C GLN A 197 10.50 -10.65 -11.23
N ILE A 198 9.65 -10.17 -12.11
CA ILE A 198 8.52 -9.30 -11.74
C ILE A 198 7.22 -10.08 -11.86
N ILE A 199 6.60 -10.37 -10.71
CA ILE A 199 5.22 -10.86 -10.67
C ILE A 199 4.33 -9.74 -11.18
N LYS A 200 3.57 -10.01 -12.24
CA LYS A 200 2.78 -8.99 -12.94
C LYS A 200 1.95 -8.14 -11.97
N PRO A 201 2.23 -6.83 -11.85
CA PRO A 201 1.45 -5.95 -11.00
C PRO A 201 0.02 -5.80 -11.51
N ILE A 202 -0.94 -5.85 -10.59
CA ILE A 202 -2.35 -5.60 -10.85
C ILE A 202 -2.90 -4.63 -9.79
N PRO A 203 -3.93 -3.82 -10.11
CA PRO A 203 -4.55 -2.93 -9.14
C PRO A 203 -5.18 -3.71 -7.99
N ALA A 204 -4.96 -3.25 -6.75
CA ALA A 204 -5.57 -3.81 -5.54
C ALA A 204 -6.05 -2.71 -4.60
N LEU A 205 -6.95 -3.03 -3.67
CA LEU A 205 -7.65 -2.08 -2.80
C LEU A 205 -8.31 -0.95 -3.62
N THR A 206 -9.18 -1.35 -4.53
CA THR A 206 -9.85 -0.45 -5.49
C THR A 206 -11.31 -0.84 -5.69
N GLY A 207 -12.11 0.04 -6.26
CA GLY A 207 -13.48 -0.25 -6.65
C GLY A 207 -13.56 -1.21 -7.84
N LEU A 208 -14.71 -1.88 -7.98
CA LEU A 208 -14.99 -2.83 -9.05
C LEU A 208 -16.07 -2.30 -10.00
N LYS A 209 -15.76 -2.30 -11.30
CA LYS A 209 -16.70 -1.98 -12.37
C LYS A 209 -17.60 -3.18 -12.63
N CYS A 210 -18.92 -2.95 -12.57
CA CYS A 210 -19.90 -4.00 -12.76
C CYS A 210 -20.77 -3.72 -13.98
N GLN A 211 -21.22 -4.80 -14.61
CA GLN A 211 -22.21 -4.71 -15.68
C GLN A 211 -23.61 -4.78 -15.08
N ASN A 212 -24.34 -3.66 -15.14
CA ASN A 212 -25.78 -3.59 -14.86
C ASN A 212 -26.28 -2.23 -15.35
N SER A 213 -27.36 -2.22 -16.13
CA SER A 213 -27.96 -0.99 -16.69
C SER A 213 -28.63 -0.07 -15.66
N SER A 214 -28.82 -0.55 -14.44
CA SER A 214 -29.56 0.16 -13.41
C SER A 214 -28.67 0.77 -12.30
N LEU A 215 -27.32 0.73 -12.43
CA LEU A 215 -26.39 1.20 -11.39
C LEU A 215 -26.54 2.69 -11.06
N SER A 216 -26.95 3.52 -12.03
CA SER A 216 -27.20 4.93 -11.81
C SER A 216 -28.29 5.21 -10.76
N LEU A 217 -29.24 4.29 -10.57
CA LEU A 217 -30.35 4.43 -9.63
C LEU A 217 -29.89 4.42 -8.16
N TRP A 218 -28.81 3.69 -7.84
CA TRP A 218 -28.28 3.58 -6.49
C TRP A 218 -27.03 4.42 -6.23
N ALA A 219 -26.53 5.12 -7.25
CA ALA A 219 -25.29 5.88 -7.14
C ALA A 219 -25.31 6.87 -5.97
N GLY A 220 -24.21 6.85 -5.19
CA GLY A 220 -24.02 7.66 -3.99
C GLY A 220 -24.59 7.05 -2.69
N VAL A 221 -25.26 5.90 -2.76
CA VAL A 221 -25.75 5.19 -1.55
C VAL A 221 -24.57 4.55 -0.83
N ARG A 222 -24.57 4.64 0.49
CA ARG A 222 -23.73 3.87 1.41
C ARG A 222 -24.62 3.03 2.30
N THR A 223 -24.26 1.77 2.51
CA THR A 223 -25.01 0.84 3.36
C THR A 223 -24.12 -0.29 3.83
N GLU A 224 -24.42 -0.85 5.00
CA GLU A 224 -23.83 -2.10 5.44
C GLU A 224 -24.26 -3.23 4.50
N ALA A 225 -23.31 -4.09 4.12
CA ALA A 225 -23.59 -5.25 3.29
C ALA A 225 -22.53 -6.35 3.49
N ALA A 226 -22.95 -7.60 3.23
CA ALA A 226 -22.02 -8.68 3.03
C ALA A 226 -21.79 -8.88 1.52
N VAL A 227 -20.53 -8.91 1.10
CA VAL A 227 -20.13 -9.08 -0.30
C VAL A 227 -19.42 -10.43 -0.43
N GLN A 228 -19.97 -11.33 -1.22
CA GLN A 228 -19.38 -12.62 -1.56
C GLN A 228 -18.83 -12.57 -2.99
N LEU A 229 -17.54 -12.86 -3.13
CA LEU A 229 -16.88 -13.00 -4.45
C LEU A 229 -17.03 -14.43 -4.97
N PHE A 230 -17.31 -14.55 -6.27
CA PHE A 230 -17.31 -15.82 -7.02
C PHE A 230 -16.36 -15.71 -8.21
N ILE A 231 -15.52 -16.74 -8.39
CA ILE A 231 -14.64 -16.89 -9.54
C ILE A 231 -15.00 -18.20 -10.25
N ASN A 232 -15.39 -18.13 -11.53
CA ASN A 232 -15.91 -19.27 -12.28
C ASN A 232 -17.03 -20.03 -11.54
N GLY A 233 -17.91 -19.30 -10.86
CA GLY A 233 -19.03 -19.86 -10.09
C GLY A 233 -18.65 -20.39 -8.69
N SER A 234 -17.37 -20.48 -8.33
CA SER A 234 -16.91 -20.96 -7.02
C SER A 234 -16.74 -19.80 -6.04
N PRO A 235 -17.20 -19.91 -4.76
CA PRO A 235 -16.96 -18.93 -3.73
C PRO A 235 -15.45 -18.72 -3.49
N SER A 236 -15.00 -17.46 -3.48
CA SER A 236 -13.56 -17.11 -3.45
C SER A 236 -13.19 -16.05 -2.40
N GLY A 237 -14.14 -15.64 -1.57
CA GLY A 237 -13.94 -14.69 -0.49
C GLY A 237 -15.24 -14.00 -0.09
N LYS A 238 -15.35 -13.62 1.18
CA LYS A 238 -16.51 -12.91 1.72
C LYS A 238 -16.03 -11.83 2.69
N GLU A 239 -16.58 -10.62 2.55
CA GLU A 239 -16.30 -9.49 3.43
C GLU A 239 -17.61 -8.80 3.81
N THR A 240 -17.64 -8.18 5.01
CA THR A 240 -18.82 -7.47 5.51
C THR A 240 -18.43 -6.10 6.02
N GLY A 241 -19.25 -5.10 5.74
CA GLY A 241 -19.09 -3.72 6.20
C GLY A 241 -19.75 -2.72 5.28
N GLU A 242 -19.45 -1.44 5.47
CA GLU A 242 -20.01 -0.36 4.63
C GLU A 242 -19.52 -0.46 3.18
N VAL A 243 -20.44 -0.64 2.26
CA VAL A 243 -20.21 -0.55 0.82
C VAL A 243 -20.69 0.80 0.28
N GLN A 244 -20.05 1.27 -0.77
CA GLN A 244 -20.46 2.43 -1.53
C GLN A 244 -20.94 1.98 -2.91
N LEU A 245 -22.20 2.24 -3.21
CA LEU A 245 -22.83 1.96 -4.49
C LEU A 245 -22.57 3.14 -5.43
N THR A 246 -22.08 2.85 -6.63
CA THR A 246 -21.62 3.86 -7.59
C THR A 246 -22.20 3.63 -8.98
N GLU A 247 -22.07 4.61 -9.87
CA GLU A 247 -22.50 4.49 -11.27
C GLU A 247 -21.73 3.42 -12.05
N TYR A 248 -20.45 3.17 -11.66
CA TYR A 248 -19.60 2.16 -12.29
C TYR A 248 -19.76 0.77 -11.69
N GLY A 249 -20.35 0.64 -10.50
CA GLY A 249 -20.45 -0.64 -9.78
C GLY A 249 -20.45 -0.46 -8.28
N ILE A 250 -19.43 -0.99 -7.60
CA ILE A 250 -19.37 -1.06 -6.14
C ILE A 250 -17.97 -0.73 -5.60
N SER A 251 -17.93 -0.10 -4.43
CA SER A 251 -16.73 0.31 -3.72
C SER A 251 -16.91 0.13 -2.20
N GLY A 252 -15.94 0.56 -1.41
CA GLY A 252 -15.96 0.42 0.06
C GLY A 252 -14.98 -0.65 0.53
N ILE A 253 -14.72 -0.68 1.84
CA ILE A 253 -13.69 -1.55 2.43
C ILE A 253 -13.90 -3.03 2.08
N PRO A 254 -15.11 -3.61 2.17
CA PRO A 254 -15.35 -5.01 1.78
C PRO A 254 -14.95 -5.29 0.32
N VAL A 255 -15.26 -4.34 -0.57
CA VAL A 255 -14.93 -4.48 -2.00
C VAL A 255 -13.43 -4.34 -2.23
N PHE A 256 -12.76 -3.43 -1.51
CA PHE A 256 -11.30 -3.26 -1.59
C PHE A 256 -10.58 -4.55 -1.22
N GLN A 257 -10.99 -5.21 -0.13
CA GLN A 257 -10.40 -6.49 0.29
C GLN A 257 -10.53 -7.59 -0.76
N LEU A 258 -11.66 -7.64 -1.47
CA LEU A 258 -11.93 -8.64 -2.50
C LEU A 258 -11.33 -8.27 -3.87
N SER A 259 -11.00 -6.98 -4.09
CA SER A 259 -10.65 -6.45 -5.42
C SER A 259 -9.39 -7.08 -6.01
N ARG A 260 -8.38 -7.44 -5.20
CA ARG A 260 -7.16 -8.09 -5.71
C ARG A 260 -7.45 -9.46 -6.33
N TYR A 261 -8.32 -10.24 -5.69
CA TYR A 261 -8.71 -11.57 -6.19
C TYR A 261 -9.54 -11.44 -7.47
N ALA A 262 -10.48 -10.47 -7.48
CA ALA A 262 -11.27 -10.15 -8.67
C ALA A 262 -10.38 -9.69 -9.83
N ALA A 263 -9.46 -8.75 -9.60
CA ALA A 263 -8.58 -8.22 -10.64
C ALA A 263 -7.62 -9.30 -11.19
N ARG A 264 -7.08 -10.18 -10.33
CA ARG A 264 -6.23 -11.29 -10.76
C ARG A 264 -7.00 -12.29 -11.61
N ALA A 265 -8.21 -12.68 -11.18
CA ALA A 265 -9.07 -13.58 -11.93
C ALA A 265 -9.47 -13.00 -13.31
N LEU A 266 -9.77 -11.70 -13.38
CA LEU A 266 -10.06 -11.03 -14.65
C LEU A 266 -8.82 -10.98 -15.57
N ALA A 267 -7.63 -10.74 -15.02
CA ALA A 267 -6.38 -10.79 -15.79
C ALA A 267 -6.10 -12.19 -16.37
N GLU A 268 -6.59 -13.24 -15.72
CA GLU A 268 -6.56 -14.64 -16.16
C GLU A 268 -7.80 -15.02 -17.03
N LYS A 269 -8.61 -14.05 -17.44
CA LYS A 269 -9.82 -14.22 -18.25
C LYS A 269 -10.90 -15.12 -17.62
N LYS A 270 -10.92 -15.22 -16.29
CA LYS A 270 -11.95 -15.95 -15.54
C LYS A 270 -13.21 -15.10 -15.39
N GLN A 271 -14.36 -15.75 -15.22
CA GLN A 271 -15.61 -15.07 -14.89
C GLN A 271 -15.59 -14.64 -13.42
N VAL A 272 -15.96 -13.38 -13.17
CA VAL A 272 -16.00 -12.81 -11.82
C VAL A 272 -17.39 -12.25 -11.54
N GLN A 273 -17.98 -12.67 -10.44
CA GLN A 273 -19.29 -12.21 -9.97
C GLN A 273 -19.24 -11.86 -8.49
N LEU A 274 -20.08 -10.93 -8.08
CA LEU A 274 -20.38 -10.63 -6.68
C LEU A 274 -21.82 -10.99 -6.38
N SER A 275 -22.04 -11.46 -5.17
CA SER A 275 -23.33 -11.51 -4.50
C SER A 275 -23.31 -10.53 -3.35
N VAL A 276 -24.25 -9.59 -3.31
CA VAL A 276 -24.33 -8.58 -2.27
C VAL A 276 -25.61 -8.82 -1.45
N ASN A 277 -25.42 -9.08 -0.16
CA ASN A 277 -26.50 -9.08 0.81
C ASN A 277 -26.52 -7.72 1.53
N PHE A 278 -27.54 -6.90 1.26
CA PHE A 278 -27.72 -5.57 1.86
C PHE A 278 -28.33 -5.60 3.27
N LEU A 279 -28.67 -6.78 3.76
CA LEU A 279 -29.17 -7.03 5.10
C LEU A 279 -28.43 -8.25 5.68
N PRO A 280 -27.13 -8.11 6.02
CA PRO A 280 -26.24 -9.25 6.36
C PRO A 280 -26.76 -10.13 7.51
N GLU A 281 -27.58 -9.59 8.38
CA GLU A 281 -28.24 -10.27 9.50
C GLU A 281 -29.43 -11.14 9.10
N TYR A 282 -29.88 -11.06 7.84
CA TYR A 282 -31.05 -11.81 7.34
C TYR A 282 -30.66 -12.78 6.22
N THR A 283 -31.31 -13.94 6.24
CA THR A 283 -31.47 -14.83 5.09
C THR A 283 -32.76 -14.47 4.37
N GLU A 284 -32.96 -15.00 3.17
CA GLU A 284 -34.21 -14.81 2.41
C GLU A 284 -35.44 -15.23 3.24
N GLU A 285 -35.36 -16.36 3.95
CA GLU A 285 -36.46 -16.87 4.78
C GLU A 285 -36.76 -15.98 6.00
N THR A 286 -35.71 -15.53 6.69
CA THR A 286 -35.87 -14.65 7.86
C THR A 286 -36.36 -13.28 7.46
N LEU A 287 -35.92 -12.77 6.28
CA LEU A 287 -36.44 -11.53 5.70
C LEU A 287 -37.91 -11.65 5.34
N LYS A 288 -38.34 -12.75 4.71
CA LYS A 288 -39.76 -13.01 4.40
C LYS A 288 -40.63 -12.98 5.68
N ARG A 289 -40.16 -13.59 6.77
CA ARG A 289 -40.85 -13.54 8.06
C ARG A 289 -40.91 -12.12 8.64
N LEU A 290 -39.84 -11.37 8.56
CA LEU A 290 -39.79 -9.97 8.98
C LEU A 290 -40.81 -9.13 8.20
N MET A 291 -40.82 -9.25 6.87
CA MET A 291 -41.71 -8.47 6.01
C MET A 291 -43.17 -8.81 6.22
N LYS A 292 -43.52 -10.08 6.46
CA LYS A 292 -44.88 -10.49 6.84
C LYS A 292 -45.30 -9.82 8.14
N LYS A 293 -44.47 -9.84 9.19
CA LYS A 293 -44.74 -9.18 10.48
C LYS A 293 -44.89 -7.66 10.30
N ARG A 294 -44.06 -7.03 9.49
CA ARG A 294 -44.17 -5.58 9.19
C ARG A 294 -45.48 -5.22 8.49
N LYS A 295 -45.94 -6.07 7.56
CA LYS A 295 -47.22 -5.88 6.87
C LYS A 295 -48.41 -6.00 7.84
N GLU A 296 -48.32 -6.93 8.79
CA GLU A 296 -49.35 -7.09 9.83
C GLU A 296 -49.37 -5.88 10.78
N LEU A 297 -48.22 -5.35 11.17
CA LEU A 297 -48.08 -4.21 12.07
C LEU A 297 -48.39 -2.86 11.38
N CYS A 298 -48.13 -2.77 10.08
CA CYS A 298 -48.29 -1.54 9.31
C CYS A 298 -49.09 -1.81 8.03
N PRO A 299 -50.36 -2.21 8.13
CA PRO A 299 -51.18 -2.60 6.96
C PRO A 299 -51.47 -1.44 6.02
N TYR A 300 -51.26 -0.21 6.47
CA TYR A 300 -51.40 1.05 5.69
C TYR A 300 -50.23 1.37 4.77
N LYS A 301 -49.10 0.60 4.88
CA LYS A 301 -47.90 0.82 4.07
C LYS A 301 -47.94 0.03 2.78
N THR A 302 -47.43 0.63 1.72
CA THR A 302 -47.10 -0.04 0.46
C THR A 302 -45.90 -0.99 0.66
N GLU A 303 -45.63 -1.84 -0.32
CA GLU A 303 -44.49 -2.76 -0.29
C GLU A 303 -43.16 -2.00 -0.23
N GLU A 304 -43.00 -0.90 -0.97
CA GLU A 304 -41.83 -0.02 -0.92
C GLU A 304 -41.65 0.58 0.49
N GLU A 305 -42.74 1.11 1.07
CA GLU A 305 -42.72 1.74 2.40
C GLU A 305 -42.44 0.74 3.53
N LEU A 306 -42.70 -0.56 3.32
CA LEU A 306 -42.30 -1.60 4.27
C LEU A 306 -40.78 -1.78 4.38
N PHE A 307 -39.99 -1.36 3.38
CA PHE A 307 -38.54 -1.32 3.46
C PHE A 307 -37.99 -0.02 4.06
N ALA A 308 -38.82 1.02 4.24
CA ALA A 308 -38.39 2.25 4.91
C ALA A 308 -37.87 1.95 6.34
N GLY A 309 -36.69 2.50 6.65
CA GLY A 309 -36.00 2.22 7.90
C GLY A 309 -35.21 0.89 7.93
N LEU A 310 -35.20 0.12 6.83
CA LEU A 310 -34.33 -1.05 6.65
C LEU A 310 -33.19 -0.74 5.67
N LEU A 311 -33.52 -0.16 4.53
CA LEU A 311 -32.58 0.13 3.45
C LEU A 311 -32.76 1.58 2.98
N PRO A 312 -31.71 2.20 2.41
CA PRO A 312 -31.81 3.53 1.78
C PRO A 312 -32.80 3.56 0.62
N ASP A 313 -33.59 4.61 0.49
CA ASP A 313 -34.69 4.74 -0.49
C ASP A 313 -34.26 4.48 -1.94
N ARG A 314 -33.09 5.00 -2.35
CA ARG A 314 -32.59 4.76 -3.72
C ARG A 314 -32.31 3.29 -3.98
N LEU A 315 -31.82 2.57 -2.99
CA LEU A 315 -31.57 1.12 -3.09
C LEU A 315 -32.90 0.38 -3.18
N VAL A 316 -33.88 0.73 -2.34
CA VAL A 316 -35.23 0.13 -2.38
C VAL A 316 -35.86 0.30 -3.75
N ARG A 317 -35.81 1.50 -4.35
CA ARG A 317 -36.36 1.75 -5.72
C ARG A 317 -35.68 0.91 -6.79
N LEU A 318 -34.40 0.60 -6.66
CA LEU A 318 -33.71 -0.31 -7.55
C LEU A 318 -34.18 -1.75 -7.33
N LEU A 319 -34.29 -2.18 -6.07
CA LEU A 319 -34.72 -3.53 -5.72
C LEU A 319 -36.17 -3.80 -6.16
N MET A 320 -37.07 -2.80 -6.08
CA MET A 320 -38.44 -2.88 -6.58
C MET A 320 -38.55 -3.17 -8.09
N LYS A 321 -37.51 -2.87 -8.87
CA LYS A 321 -37.43 -3.21 -10.29
C LYS A 321 -36.94 -4.62 -10.56
N GLN A 322 -36.52 -5.34 -9.53
CA GLN A 322 -36.06 -6.72 -9.67
C GLN A 322 -37.26 -7.69 -9.69
N LYS A 323 -37.08 -8.83 -10.35
CA LYS A 323 -38.11 -9.86 -10.44
C LYS A 323 -38.51 -10.45 -9.08
N ASP A 324 -37.55 -10.55 -8.17
CA ASP A 324 -37.76 -11.01 -6.79
C ASP A 324 -37.04 -10.03 -5.84
N LEU A 325 -37.84 -9.17 -5.24
CA LEU A 325 -37.40 -8.11 -4.34
C LEU A 325 -36.66 -8.65 -3.11
N LEU A 326 -37.26 -9.64 -2.44
CA LEU A 326 -36.71 -10.16 -1.17
C LEU A 326 -35.41 -10.90 -1.39
N ARG A 327 -35.37 -11.74 -2.40
CA ARG A 327 -34.13 -12.42 -2.78
C ARG A 327 -33.06 -11.42 -3.22
N SER A 328 -33.42 -10.40 -4.00
CA SER A 328 -32.48 -9.40 -4.44
C SER A 328 -31.93 -8.52 -3.30
N ALA A 329 -32.68 -8.37 -2.21
CA ALA A 329 -32.19 -7.65 -1.02
C ALA A 329 -31.08 -8.40 -0.29
N VAL A 330 -31.05 -9.74 -0.34
CA VAL A 330 -30.07 -10.58 0.35
C VAL A 330 -29.10 -11.33 -0.58
N ASP A 331 -29.32 -11.30 -1.89
CA ASP A 331 -28.48 -11.98 -2.89
C ASP A 331 -28.46 -11.22 -4.24
N PHE A 332 -28.07 -9.94 -4.20
CA PHE A 332 -27.98 -9.12 -5.43
C PHE A 332 -26.76 -9.49 -6.25
N LYS A 333 -26.97 -9.96 -7.48
CA LYS A 333 -25.88 -10.41 -8.36
C LYS A 333 -25.33 -9.28 -9.23
N LEU A 334 -24.01 -9.16 -9.25
CA LEU A 334 -23.25 -8.25 -10.09
C LEU A 334 -22.20 -9.01 -10.88
N THR A 335 -22.15 -8.82 -12.17
CA THR A 335 -21.03 -9.31 -12.99
C THR A 335 -19.93 -8.28 -13.01
N VAL A 336 -18.75 -8.63 -12.52
CA VAL A 336 -17.58 -7.74 -12.53
C VAL A 336 -16.92 -7.79 -13.90
N LYS A 337 -16.63 -6.62 -14.46
CA LYS A 337 -15.99 -6.47 -15.77
C LYS A 337 -14.55 -6.01 -15.68
N ASP A 338 -14.24 -5.17 -14.68
CA ASP A 338 -12.91 -4.60 -14.50
C ASP A 338 -12.78 -4.04 -13.07
N SER A 339 -11.57 -3.68 -12.71
CA SER A 339 -11.28 -2.78 -11.58
C SER A 339 -11.21 -1.32 -12.06
N LEU A 340 -11.10 -0.37 -11.13
CA LEU A 340 -10.93 1.05 -11.49
C LEU A 340 -9.54 1.40 -12.06
N GLY A 341 -8.63 0.42 -12.14
CA GLY A 341 -7.28 0.63 -12.64
C GLY A 341 -6.30 1.15 -11.58
N PHE A 342 -5.05 1.37 -12.01
CA PHE A 342 -3.96 1.73 -11.12
C PHE A 342 -4.13 3.11 -10.47
N ASP A 343 -4.63 4.09 -11.19
CA ASP A 343 -4.77 5.48 -10.72
C ASP A 343 -5.69 5.58 -9.49
N LEU A 344 -6.70 4.72 -9.40
CA LEU A 344 -7.66 4.69 -8.31
C LEU A 344 -7.44 3.52 -7.34
N ALA A 345 -6.38 2.74 -7.54
CA ALA A 345 -5.96 1.71 -6.61
C ALA A 345 -5.10 2.30 -5.49
N GLN A 346 -5.25 1.78 -4.28
CA GLN A 346 -4.39 2.18 -3.16
C GLN A 346 -3.03 1.50 -3.24
N VAL A 347 -2.99 0.25 -3.72
CA VAL A 347 -1.78 -0.58 -3.81
C VAL A 347 -1.80 -1.44 -5.08
N CYS A 348 -0.66 -2.03 -5.40
CA CYS A 348 -0.55 -3.14 -6.37
C CYS A 348 -0.46 -4.48 -5.63
N SER A 349 -1.04 -5.52 -6.22
CA SER A 349 -0.67 -6.91 -5.97
C SER A 349 0.31 -7.34 -7.05
N GLY A 350 1.39 -8.01 -6.68
CA GLY A 350 2.54 -8.27 -7.57
C GLY A 350 3.69 -7.29 -7.32
N GLY A 351 4.83 -7.56 -7.92
CA GLY A 351 6.07 -6.81 -7.71
C GLY A 351 7.29 -7.69 -7.91
N VAL A 352 8.44 -7.30 -7.37
CA VAL A 352 9.66 -8.12 -7.37
C VAL A 352 9.41 -9.41 -6.58
N ALA A 353 9.73 -10.56 -7.19
CA ALA A 353 9.51 -11.87 -6.59
C ALA A 353 10.33 -12.03 -5.29
N THR A 354 9.66 -12.44 -4.21
CA THR A 354 10.27 -12.47 -2.86
C THR A 354 11.19 -13.67 -2.63
N ASP A 355 11.08 -14.72 -3.42
CA ASP A 355 11.99 -15.88 -3.40
C ASP A 355 13.43 -15.52 -3.82
N GLU A 356 13.61 -14.44 -4.59
CA GLU A 356 14.92 -13.90 -4.96
C GLU A 356 15.50 -12.91 -3.94
N ILE A 357 14.82 -12.70 -2.83
CA ILE A 357 15.21 -11.76 -1.78
C ILE A 357 15.38 -12.51 -0.46
N ASN A 358 16.38 -12.12 0.32
CA ASN A 358 16.58 -12.67 1.66
C ASN A 358 15.58 -12.02 2.65
N PRO A 359 14.68 -12.76 3.31
CA PRO A 359 13.64 -12.16 4.16
C PRO A 359 14.20 -11.50 5.44
N SER A 360 15.38 -11.94 5.93
CA SER A 360 15.99 -11.39 7.14
C SER A 360 16.75 -10.08 6.88
N THR A 361 17.22 -9.84 5.64
CA THR A 361 18.07 -8.67 5.31
C THR A 361 17.46 -7.77 4.24
N LEU A 362 16.51 -8.29 3.47
CA LEU A 362 15.95 -7.68 2.27
C LEU A 362 16.98 -7.45 1.16
N GLU A 363 18.12 -8.14 1.23
CA GLU A 363 19.15 -8.17 0.20
C GLU A 363 18.78 -9.10 -0.95
N SER A 364 19.09 -8.69 -2.16
CA SER A 364 19.00 -9.54 -3.35
C SER A 364 19.84 -10.81 -3.18
N ARG A 365 19.28 -11.96 -3.54
CA ARG A 365 20.04 -13.22 -3.66
C ARG A 365 20.88 -13.27 -4.94
N LEU A 366 20.54 -12.43 -5.93
CA LEU A 366 21.24 -12.35 -7.22
C LEU A 366 22.42 -11.39 -7.18
N HIS A 367 22.29 -10.30 -6.42
CA HIS A 367 23.26 -9.20 -6.41
C HIS A 367 23.57 -8.72 -5.00
N ARG A 368 24.79 -8.94 -4.55
CA ARG A 368 25.27 -8.44 -3.26
C ARG A 368 25.26 -6.93 -3.22
N GLY A 369 24.83 -6.36 -2.09
CA GLY A 369 24.73 -4.91 -1.89
C GLY A 369 23.53 -4.24 -2.55
N LEU A 370 22.64 -5.01 -3.17
CA LEU A 370 21.35 -4.55 -3.68
C LEU A 370 20.24 -4.98 -2.73
N TYR A 371 19.43 -4.02 -2.28
CA TYR A 371 18.35 -4.23 -1.33
C TYR A 371 17.01 -3.75 -1.89
N PHE A 372 15.93 -4.30 -1.39
CA PHE A 372 14.57 -3.94 -1.79
C PHE A 372 13.73 -3.57 -0.56
N ALA A 373 12.78 -2.63 -0.70
CA ALA A 373 11.89 -2.29 0.40
C ALA A 373 10.52 -1.79 -0.08
N GLY A 374 9.51 -2.03 0.75
CA GLY A 374 8.15 -1.55 0.56
C GLY A 374 7.36 -2.24 -0.54
N GLU A 375 6.45 -1.49 -1.12
CA GLU A 375 5.45 -1.95 -2.08
C GLU A 375 6.06 -2.36 -3.45
N LEU A 376 7.37 -2.21 -3.64
CA LEU A 376 8.08 -2.72 -4.82
C LEU A 376 8.14 -4.25 -4.83
N LEU A 377 8.17 -4.89 -3.66
CA LEU A 377 8.15 -6.34 -3.47
C LEU A 377 6.73 -6.90 -3.69
N ASP A 378 6.63 -8.17 -4.09
CA ASP A 378 5.33 -8.88 -4.23
C ASP A 378 4.71 -9.16 -2.86
N ILE A 379 4.46 -8.10 -2.11
CA ILE A 379 3.74 -8.10 -0.83
C ILE A 379 2.75 -6.95 -0.83
N ASP A 380 1.47 -7.26 -0.68
CA ASP A 380 0.40 -6.29 -0.46
C ASP A 380 -0.38 -6.61 0.82
N GLY A 381 -0.67 -5.60 1.60
CA GLY A 381 -1.45 -5.70 2.83
C GLY A 381 -2.93 -5.46 2.62
N ALA A 382 -3.73 -5.95 3.55
CA ALA A 382 -5.15 -5.62 3.67
C ALA A 382 -5.39 -4.11 3.78
N CYS A 383 -6.64 -3.66 3.60
CA CYS A 383 -7.03 -2.29 3.90
C CYS A 383 -6.94 -2.04 5.41
N GLY A 384 -6.31 -0.93 5.83
CA GLY A 384 -6.28 -0.59 7.24
C GLY A 384 -4.90 -0.39 7.88
N GLY A 385 -3.91 0.13 7.15
CA GLY A 385 -2.58 0.48 7.71
C GLY A 385 -1.49 -0.56 7.46
N TYR A 386 -1.83 -1.76 7.02
CA TYR A 386 -0.89 -2.86 6.80
C TYR A 386 0.17 -2.54 5.75
N ASN A 387 -0.19 -1.89 4.65
CA ASN A 387 0.75 -1.53 3.58
C ASN A 387 1.80 -0.51 4.03
N LEU A 388 1.42 0.45 4.88
CA LEU A 388 2.37 1.37 5.49
C LEU A 388 3.23 0.68 6.54
N GLN A 389 2.65 -0.24 7.35
CA GLN A 389 3.45 -1.05 8.27
C GLN A 389 4.52 -1.85 7.52
N TRP A 390 4.16 -2.50 6.41
CA TRP A 390 5.13 -3.20 5.56
C TRP A 390 6.24 -2.25 5.06
N ALA A 391 5.85 -1.06 4.62
CA ALA A 391 6.82 -0.07 4.14
C ALA A 391 7.79 0.38 5.25
N TRP A 392 7.27 0.58 6.47
CA TRP A 392 8.12 0.95 7.63
C TRP A 392 9.08 -0.18 8.00
N SER A 393 8.56 -1.40 8.19
CA SER A 393 9.37 -2.54 8.63
C SER A 393 10.41 -2.94 7.60
N SER A 394 10.02 -3.07 6.33
CA SER A 394 10.97 -3.40 5.26
C SER A 394 12.00 -2.29 5.02
N GLY A 395 11.59 -1.02 5.10
CA GLY A 395 12.51 0.10 5.02
C GLY A 395 13.53 0.11 6.16
N PHE A 396 13.07 -0.18 7.39
CA PHE A 396 13.95 -0.30 8.55
C PHE A 396 15.00 -1.39 8.37
N VAL A 397 14.58 -2.61 8.02
CA VAL A 397 15.47 -3.76 7.86
C VAL A 397 16.46 -3.54 6.72
N ALA A 398 15.97 -3.12 5.54
CA ALA A 398 16.84 -2.84 4.40
C ALA A 398 17.88 -1.75 4.72
N GLY A 399 17.46 -0.66 5.37
CA GLY A 399 18.35 0.44 5.75
C GLY A 399 19.43 0.01 6.73
N LYS A 400 19.05 -0.74 7.76
CA LYS A 400 19.97 -1.28 8.77
C LYS A 400 20.98 -2.24 8.14
N CYS A 401 20.52 -3.23 7.36
CA CYS A 401 21.37 -4.27 6.77
C CYS A 401 22.30 -3.71 5.68
N ALA A 402 21.80 -2.86 4.80
CA ALA A 402 22.61 -2.20 3.78
C ALA A 402 23.73 -1.34 4.37
N ALA A 403 23.46 -0.65 5.48
CA ALA A 403 24.48 0.12 6.18
C ALA A 403 25.55 -0.76 6.82
N GLN A 404 25.16 -1.87 7.44
CA GLN A 404 26.09 -2.84 8.04
C GLN A 404 27.01 -3.48 7.01
N SER A 405 26.50 -3.87 5.83
CA SER A 405 27.32 -4.42 4.76
C SER A 405 28.35 -3.42 4.23
N SER A 406 27.99 -2.15 4.14
CA SER A 406 28.89 -1.06 3.73
C SER A 406 30.01 -0.76 4.75
N ILE A 407 29.83 -1.13 6.04
CA ILE A 407 30.82 -0.97 7.11
C ILE A 407 31.70 -2.24 7.25
N GLY A 408 31.09 -3.42 7.25
CA GLY A 408 31.74 -4.70 7.59
C GLY A 408 32.74 -5.23 6.57
N GLU A 409 32.80 -4.70 5.36
CA GLU A 409 33.84 -5.07 4.37
C GLU A 409 35.25 -4.60 4.76
N ARG A 410 35.36 -3.68 5.71
CA ARG A 410 36.67 -3.17 6.18
C ARG A 410 37.36 -4.11 7.16
N GLU A 411 36.60 -4.79 8.03
CA GLU A 411 37.21 -5.67 9.05
C GLU A 411 37.79 -6.96 8.45
N LYS A 412 37.40 -7.32 7.21
CA LYS A 412 37.95 -8.45 6.47
C LYS A 412 39.10 -8.10 5.52
N ARG A 413 39.42 -6.80 5.34
CA ARG A 413 40.50 -6.30 4.45
C ARG A 413 41.69 -5.70 5.22
N ILE A 414 41.67 -5.72 6.55
CA ILE A 414 42.79 -5.44 7.45
C ILE A 414 43.26 -6.76 8.06
#